data_6913272d5eba6798e721705ceb65aaf0
#
_entry.id   6913272d5eba6798e721705ceb65aaf0
#
_cell.length_a   1.000
_cell.length_b   1.000
_cell.length_c   1.000
_cell.angle_alpha   90.00
_cell.angle_beta   90.00
_cell.angle_gamma   90.00
#
_symmetry.space_group_name_H-M   'P 1'
#
loop_
_entity.id
_entity.type
_entity.pdbx_description
1 polymer ?
#
loop_
_entity_poly.entity_id
_entity_poly.type
_entity_poly.pdbx_seq_one_letter_code
_entity_poly.pdbx_strand_id
1 'polypeptide(L)'
;MWDSWDEQGNPKTYTDADALRQVAADVGEPSIVSRTGGAPTLSVGMSHILHQIGGGRAMMGFWYHFAIMFEALFILSAVDAVTRVARFQLSDALGNAFPKFRDPSWHVGAWGTTAVVVASWGSLLLMGVTDPRGGIQTLYPLFGIANQ
;
A
#
# COMPACT_ATOMS: atom_id res chain seq x y z
N MET A 1 21.98 5.02 16.11
CA MET A 1 21.56 6.34 16.58
C MET A 1 21.43 7.20 15.33
N TRP A 2 20.23 7.62 14.97
CA TRP A 2 20.01 8.48 13.82
C TRP A 2 20.55 9.86 14.16
N ASP A 3 21.66 10.24 13.56
CA ASP A 3 22.14 11.62 13.58
C ASP A 3 21.28 12.40 12.60
N SER A 4 20.14 12.88 13.11
CA SER A 4 19.17 13.68 12.32
C SER A 4 19.63 15.10 12.09
N TRP A 5 20.84 15.45 12.52
CA TRP A 5 21.41 16.77 12.46
C TRP A 5 22.76 16.75 11.75
N ASP A 6 23.02 17.75 10.92
CA ASP A 6 24.36 17.93 10.35
C ASP A 6 25.34 18.50 11.39
N GLU A 7 26.63 18.56 11.04
CA GLU A 7 27.66 19.12 11.94
C GLU A 7 27.46 20.61 12.26
N GLN A 8 26.54 21.27 11.55
CA GLN A 8 26.17 22.68 11.73
C GLN A 8 24.87 22.87 12.50
N GLY A 9 24.24 21.78 13.00
CA GLY A 9 23.02 21.82 13.78
C GLY A 9 21.75 22.06 12.98
N ASN A 10 21.75 21.82 11.66
CA ASN A 10 20.55 21.86 10.84
C ASN A 10 19.96 20.46 10.74
N PRO A 11 18.62 20.33 10.68
CA PRO A 11 18.02 19.03 10.41
C PRO A 11 18.46 18.52 9.04
N LYS A 12 19.11 17.35 9.01
CA LYS A 12 19.43 16.68 7.74
C LYS A 12 18.14 16.43 7.01
N THR A 13 17.88 17.20 5.97
CA THR A 13 16.76 16.96 5.09
C THR A 13 17.12 15.73 4.26
N TYR A 14 16.34 14.66 4.34
CA TYR A 14 16.52 13.41 3.59
C TYR A 14 16.30 13.55 2.07
N THR A 15 16.45 14.75 1.56
CA THR A 15 16.53 15.09 0.14
C THR A 15 17.94 14.99 -0.43
N ASP A 16 18.92 14.58 0.41
CA ASP A 16 20.26 14.32 -0.08
C ASP A 16 20.24 13.04 -0.92
N ALA A 17 20.53 13.20 -2.21
CA ALA A 17 20.55 12.10 -3.18
C ALA A 17 21.52 10.97 -2.76
N ASP A 18 22.57 11.33 -2.04
CA ASP A 18 23.57 10.35 -1.57
C ASP A 18 23.04 9.53 -0.38
N ALA A 19 22.28 10.14 0.53
CA ALA A 19 21.63 9.41 1.62
C ALA A 19 20.58 8.42 1.07
N LEU A 20 19.81 8.82 0.06
CA LEU A 20 18.84 7.94 -0.60
C LEU A 20 19.51 6.77 -1.33
N ARG A 21 20.65 7.02 -1.99
CA ARG A 21 21.44 5.96 -2.64
C ARG A 21 22.03 4.98 -1.62
N GLN A 22 22.50 5.50 -0.48
CA GLN A 22 23.03 4.64 0.57
C GLN A 22 21.93 3.74 1.15
N VAL A 23 20.75 4.28 1.44
CA VAL A 23 19.62 3.47 1.91
C VAL A 23 19.18 2.45 0.85
N ALA A 24 19.17 2.81 -0.42
CA ALA A 24 18.86 1.88 -1.51
C ALA A 24 19.88 0.72 -1.56
N ALA A 25 21.17 1.02 -1.44
CA ALA A 25 22.23 0.02 -1.39
C ALA A 25 22.11 -0.88 -0.15
N ASP A 26 21.79 -0.32 1.02
CA ASP A 26 21.63 -1.08 2.26
C ASP A 26 20.48 -2.09 2.20
N VAL A 27 19.40 -1.77 1.48
CA VAL A 27 18.24 -2.67 1.29
C VAL A 27 18.34 -3.54 0.04
N GLY A 28 19.40 -3.37 -0.77
CA GLY A 28 19.64 -4.15 -1.98
C GLY A 28 18.77 -3.74 -3.19
N GLU A 29 18.26 -2.52 -3.20
CA GLU A 29 17.47 -1.98 -4.31
C GLU A 29 18.30 -1.04 -5.19
N PRO A 30 18.07 -1.02 -6.50
CA PRO A 30 18.78 -0.10 -7.41
C PRO A 30 18.41 1.37 -7.16
N SER A 31 17.22 1.64 -6.66
CA SER A 31 16.74 2.98 -6.29
C SER A 31 15.46 2.89 -5.47
N ILE A 32 15.36 3.74 -4.45
CA ILE A 32 14.14 3.99 -3.68
C ILE A 32 13.45 5.31 -4.07
N VAL A 33 14.02 6.03 -5.01
CA VAL A 33 13.44 7.26 -5.57
C VAL A 33 12.21 6.91 -6.39
N SER A 34 11.12 7.65 -6.24
CA SER A 34 9.79 7.38 -6.80
C SER A 34 8.99 6.22 -6.17
N ARG A 35 9.53 5.56 -5.15
CA ARG A 35 8.78 4.62 -4.30
C ARG A 35 8.39 5.31 -2.99
N THR A 36 7.96 6.56 -3.08
CA THR A 36 7.60 7.38 -1.94
C THR A 36 6.24 7.00 -1.39
N GLY A 37 6.18 6.86 -0.06
CA GLY A 37 4.95 6.64 0.70
C GLY A 37 4.64 5.18 1.00
N GLY A 38 3.83 4.96 2.01
CA GLY A 38 3.24 3.68 2.39
C GLY A 38 4.24 2.56 2.63
N ALA A 39 4.01 1.46 1.95
CA ALA A 39 4.69 0.19 2.06
C ALA A 39 6.23 0.25 1.99
N PRO A 40 6.86 0.85 0.97
CA PRO A 40 8.31 0.86 0.89
C PRO A 40 8.98 1.62 2.03
N THR A 41 8.39 2.74 2.45
CA THR A 41 8.93 3.54 3.57
C THR A 41 8.84 2.79 4.89
N LEU A 42 7.70 2.12 5.14
CA LEU A 42 7.51 1.28 6.32
C LEU A 42 8.50 0.12 6.32
N SER A 43 8.69 -0.54 5.18
CA SER A 43 9.60 -1.67 5.04
C SER A 43 11.05 -1.30 5.28
N VAL A 44 11.49 -0.11 4.82
CA VAL A 44 12.81 0.43 5.14
C VAL A 44 12.94 0.66 6.65
N GLY A 45 11.95 1.32 7.27
CA GLY A 45 11.96 1.54 8.73
C GLY A 45 12.00 0.23 9.52
N MET A 46 11.19 -0.76 9.15
CA MET A 46 11.19 -2.08 9.77
C MET A 46 12.51 -2.81 9.59
N SER A 47 13.12 -2.75 8.40
CA SER A 47 14.42 -3.38 8.16
C SER A 47 15.52 -2.78 9.05
N HIS A 48 15.49 -1.47 9.29
CA HIS A 48 16.39 -0.79 10.22
C HIS A 48 16.21 -1.19 11.69
N ILE A 49 15.02 -1.59 12.09
CA ILE A 49 14.76 -2.10 13.45
C ILE A 49 15.19 -3.57 13.54
N LEU A 50 14.76 -4.38 12.59
CA LEU A 50 14.95 -5.82 12.63
C LEU A 50 16.41 -6.25 12.46
N HIS A 51 17.23 -5.53 11.68
CA HIS A 51 18.66 -5.85 11.54
C HIS A 51 19.43 -5.71 12.86
N GLN A 52 18.95 -4.90 13.80
CA GLN A 52 19.55 -4.77 15.13
C GLN A 52 19.29 -6.01 16.01
N ILE A 53 18.17 -6.71 15.76
CA ILE A 53 17.79 -7.92 16.50
C ILE A 53 18.54 -9.15 15.99
N GLY A 54 18.82 -9.21 14.69
CA GLY A 54 19.46 -10.36 14.09
C GLY A 54 20.16 -10.07 12.77
N GLY A 55 21.43 -10.51 12.67
CA GLY A 55 22.20 -10.56 11.43
C GLY A 55 22.92 -9.28 11.01
N GLY A 56 22.75 -8.19 11.73
CA GLY A 56 23.45 -6.94 11.44
C GLY A 56 23.12 -6.38 10.04
N ARG A 57 23.94 -5.44 9.57
CA ARG A 57 23.76 -4.78 8.26
C ARG A 57 23.72 -5.73 7.06
N ALA A 58 24.41 -6.87 7.13
CA ALA A 58 24.43 -7.86 6.05
C ALA A 58 23.07 -8.48 5.77
N MET A 59 22.16 -8.51 6.74
CA MET A 59 20.81 -9.05 6.59
C MET A 59 19.73 -7.97 6.35
N MET A 60 20.11 -6.73 6.18
CA MET A 60 19.16 -5.63 6.01
C MET A 60 18.28 -5.80 4.76
N GLY A 61 18.87 -6.23 3.64
CA GLY A 61 18.12 -6.57 2.43
C GLY A 61 17.12 -7.71 2.64
N PHE A 62 17.48 -8.74 3.41
CA PHE A 62 16.56 -9.82 3.75
C PHE A 62 15.36 -9.31 4.55
N TRP A 63 15.59 -8.51 5.60
CA TRP A 63 14.52 -7.94 6.41
C TRP A 63 13.62 -6.98 5.64
N TYR A 64 14.20 -6.23 4.71
CA TYR A 64 13.44 -5.36 3.80
C TYR A 64 12.47 -6.17 2.92
N HIS A 65 12.97 -7.20 2.23
CA HIS A 65 12.12 -8.06 1.41
C HIS A 65 11.09 -8.83 2.23
N PHE A 66 11.45 -9.27 3.42
CA PHE A 66 10.51 -9.90 4.35
C PHE A 66 9.37 -8.93 4.73
N ALA A 67 9.69 -7.69 5.08
CA ALA A 67 8.71 -6.69 5.44
C ALA A 67 7.76 -6.35 4.26
N ILE A 68 8.29 -6.20 3.05
CA ILE A 68 7.47 -5.98 1.84
C ILE A 68 6.53 -7.16 1.59
N MET A 69 7.03 -8.39 1.68
CA MET A 69 6.18 -9.59 1.48
C MET A 69 5.09 -9.69 2.55
N PHE A 70 5.43 -9.43 3.80
CA PHE A 70 4.48 -9.42 4.90
C PHE A 70 3.38 -8.38 4.68
N GLU A 71 3.75 -7.17 4.28
CA GLU A 71 2.82 -6.09 3.98
C GLU A 71 1.93 -6.42 2.77
N ALA A 72 2.50 -6.99 1.72
CA ALA A 72 1.74 -7.43 0.55
C ALA A 72 0.68 -8.49 0.91
N LEU A 73 1.01 -9.46 1.77
CA LEU A 73 0.06 -10.46 2.26
C LEU A 73 -1.03 -9.83 3.13
N PHE A 74 -0.68 -8.87 3.97
CA PHE A 74 -1.63 -8.14 4.78
C PHE A 74 -2.63 -7.35 3.92
N ILE A 75 -2.13 -6.61 2.92
CA ILE A 75 -2.96 -5.86 1.98
C ILE A 75 -3.88 -6.82 1.20
N LEU A 76 -3.36 -7.95 0.72
CA LEU A 76 -4.15 -8.94 -0.01
C LEU A 76 -5.31 -9.48 0.85
N SER A 77 -5.04 -9.79 2.11
CA SER A 77 -6.06 -10.26 3.06
C SER A 77 -7.11 -9.19 3.33
N ALA A 78 -6.69 -7.93 3.49
CA ALA A 78 -7.59 -6.80 3.68
C ALA A 78 -8.49 -6.57 2.47
N VAL A 79 -7.93 -6.63 1.26
CA VAL A 79 -8.69 -6.47 0.00
C VAL A 79 -9.72 -7.58 -0.17
N ASP A 80 -9.38 -8.84 0.16
CA ASP A 80 -10.35 -9.94 0.12
C ASP A 80 -11.52 -9.68 1.07
N ALA A 81 -11.24 -9.32 2.32
CA ALA A 81 -12.26 -9.04 3.32
C ALA A 81 -13.16 -7.86 2.91
N VAL A 82 -12.57 -6.75 2.48
CA VAL A 82 -13.30 -5.56 2.03
C VAL A 82 -14.14 -5.85 0.79
N THR A 83 -13.64 -6.63 -0.15
CA THR A 83 -14.38 -7.05 -1.35
C THR A 83 -15.61 -7.85 -1.00
N ARG A 84 -15.51 -8.76 -0.02
CA ARG A 84 -16.68 -9.54 0.47
C ARG A 84 -17.73 -8.62 1.10
N VAL A 85 -17.30 -7.73 1.99
CA VAL A 85 -18.21 -6.78 2.64
C VAL A 85 -18.88 -5.87 1.62
N ALA A 86 -18.12 -5.29 0.70
CA ALA A 86 -18.64 -4.43 -0.35
C ALA A 86 -19.66 -5.16 -1.25
N ARG A 87 -19.38 -6.44 -1.59
CA ARG A 87 -20.33 -7.26 -2.33
C ARG A 87 -21.66 -7.43 -1.61
N PHE A 88 -21.61 -7.73 -0.30
CA PHE A 88 -22.85 -7.87 0.48
C PHE A 88 -23.63 -6.56 0.58
N GLN A 89 -22.94 -5.45 0.84
CA GLN A 89 -23.57 -4.13 0.89
C GLN A 89 -24.19 -3.73 -0.45
N LEU A 90 -23.48 -4.00 -1.56
CA LEU A 90 -23.99 -3.73 -2.90
C LEU A 90 -25.21 -4.62 -3.22
N SER A 91 -25.17 -5.91 -2.86
CA SER A 91 -26.31 -6.82 -3.05
C SER A 91 -27.52 -6.39 -2.24
N ASP A 92 -27.32 -5.93 -1.02
CA ASP A 92 -28.41 -5.43 -0.15
C ASP A 92 -29.00 -4.11 -0.71
N ALA A 93 -28.17 -3.19 -1.14
CA ALA A 93 -28.61 -1.93 -1.75
C ALA A 93 -29.41 -2.17 -3.04
N LEU A 94 -28.92 -3.06 -3.92
CA LEU A 94 -29.61 -3.45 -5.15
C LEU A 94 -30.88 -4.27 -4.85
N GLY A 95 -30.89 -5.04 -3.77
CA GLY A 95 -32.05 -5.81 -3.32
C GLY A 95 -33.26 -4.97 -2.96
N ASN A 96 -33.08 -3.70 -2.62
CA ASN A 96 -34.15 -2.76 -2.39
C ASN A 96 -34.89 -2.36 -3.70
N ALA A 97 -34.15 -2.33 -4.83
CA ALA A 97 -34.72 -2.03 -6.15
C ALA A 97 -35.13 -3.32 -6.89
N PHE A 98 -34.36 -4.38 -6.72
CA PHE A 98 -34.58 -5.66 -7.39
C PHE A 98 -34.48 -6.82 -6.38
N PRO A 99 -35.63 -7.37 -5.90
CA PRO A 99 -35.64 -8.41 -4.86
C PRO A 99 -34.79 -9.66 -5.13
N LYS A 100 -34.51 -9.95 -6.40
CA LYS A 100 -33.66 -11.09 -6.80
C LYS A 100 -32.20 -10.99 -6.31
N PHE A 101 -31.69 -9.78 -6.10
CA PHE A 101 -30.34 -9.58 -5.57
C PHE A 101 -30.20 -9.95 -4.08
N ARG A 102 -31.33 -10.07 -3.40
CA ARG A 102 -31.39 -10.47 -1.98
C ARG A 102 -31.28 -11.98 -1.79
N ASP A 103 -31.44 -12.74 -2.87
CA ASP A 103 -31.35 -14.20 -2.81
C ASP A 103 -29.87 -14.63 -2.98
N PRO A 104 -29.22 -15.15 -1.92
CA PRO A 104 -27.82 -15.58 -1.97
C PRO A 104 -27.60 -16.79 -2.90
N SER A 105 -28.66 -17.51 -3.26
CA SER A 105 -28.59 -18.63 -4.20
C SER A 105 -28.49 -18.21 -5.66
N TRP A 106 -28.78 -16.94 -5.97
CA TRP A 106 -28.70 -16.41 -7.32
C TRP A 106 -27.27 -16.07 -7.74
N HIS A 107 -26.56 -17.07 -8.26
CA HIS A 107 -25.16 -16.99 -8.66
C HIS A 107 -24.84 -15.84 -9.63
N VAL A 108 -25.73 -15.55 -10.57
CA VAL A 108 -25.52 -14.47 -11.55
C VAL A 108 -25.48 -13.10 -10.88
N GLY A 109 -26.33 -12.86 -9.89
CA GLY A 109 -26.30 -11.63 -9.09
C GLY A 109 -25.05 -11.52 -8.25
N ALA A 110 -24.61 -12.62 -7.62
CA ALA A 110 -23.39 -12.67 -6.83
C ALA A 110 -22.13 -12.41 -7.68
N TRP A 111 -22.06 -12.98 -8.89
CA TRP A 111 -20.95 -12.74 -9.82
C TRP A 111 -20.96 -11.31 -10.36
N GLY A 112 -22.16 -10.79 -10.70
CA GLY A 112 -22.33 -9.42 -11.18
C GLY A 112 -21.87 -8.38 -10.16
N THR A 113 -22.33 -8.50 -8.91
CA THR A 113 -21.93 -7.58 -7.83
C THR A 113 -20.45 -7.68 -7.51
N THR A 114 -19.86 -8.89 -7.52
CA THR A 114 -18.43 -9.07 -7.36
C THR A 114 -17.64 -8.41 -8.49
N ALA A 115 -18.07 -8.60 -9.74
CA ALA A 115 -17.41 -8.00 -10.90
C ALA A 115 -17.43 -6.46 -10.82
N VAL A 116 -18.53 -5.86 -10.41
CA VAL A 116 -18.63 -4.40 -10.21
C VAL A 116 -17.68 -3.91 -9.12
N VAL A 117 -17.63 -4.58 -7.99
CA VAL A 117 -16.72 -4.22 -6.89
C VAL A 117 -15.25 -4.35 -7.32
N VAL A 118 -14.89 -5.45 -7.96
CA VAL A 118 -13.51 -5.68 -8.45
C VAL A 118 -13.14 -4.68 -9.54
N ALA A 119 -14.05 -4.37 -10.47
CA ALA A 119 -13.82 -3.35 -11.50
C ALA A 119 -13.63 -1.96 -10.90
N SER A 120 -14.38 -1.62 -9.85
CA SER A 120 -14.25 -0.35 -9.12
C SER A 120 -12.86 -0.23 -8.49
N TRP A 121 -12.41 -1.23 -7.73
CA TRP A 121 -11.07 -1.25 -7.16
C TRP A 121 -9.96 -1.29 -8.22
N GLY A 122 -10.16 -2.10 -9.26
CA GLY A 122 -9.22 -2.22 -10.37
C GLY A 122 -9.04 -0.91 -11.12
N SER A 123 -10.12 -0.15 -11.34
CA SER A 123 -10.03 1.17 -11.97
C SER A 123 -9.26 2.18 -11.12
N LEU A 124 -9.47 2.19 -9.79
CA LEU A 124 -8.71 3.04 -8.87
C LEU A 124 -7.23 2.67 -8.86
N LEU A 125 -6.91 1.37 -8.86
CA LEU A 125 -5.53 0.89 -8.95
C LEU A 125 -4.87 1.32 -10.27
N LEU A 126 -5.56 1.14 -11.40
CA LEU A 126 -5.05 1.56 -12.70
C LEU A 126 -4.80 3.08 -12.75
N MET A 127 -5.72 3.89 -12.21
CA MET A 127 -5.51 5.32 -12.10
C MET A 127 -4.30 5.67 -11.23
N GLY A 128 -4.10 4.97 -10.11
CA GLY A 128 -2.94 5.18 -9.24
C GLY A 128 -1.61 4.78 -9.88
N VAL A 129 -1.58 3.68 -10.63
CA VAL A 129 -0.37 3.20 -11.32
C VAL A 129 -0.01 4.05 -12.54
N THR A 130 -1.02 4.56 -13.24
CA THR A 130 -0.80 5.43 -14.42
C THR A 130 -0.51 6.87 -14.06
N ASP A 131 -0.70 7.27 -12.80
CA ASP A 131 -0.36 8.61 -12.33
C ASP A 131 1.17 8.79 -12.29
N PRO A 132 1.75 9.76 -13.04
CA PRO A 132 3.19 10.02 -13.05
C PRO A 132 3.78 10.33 -11.67
N ARG A 133 2.95 10.71 -10.71
CA ARG A 133 3.34 11.05 -9.34
C ARG A 133 2.97 9.96 -8.32
N GLY A 134 2.79 8.72 -8.76
CA GLY A 134 2.55 7.58 -7.88
C GLY A 134 1.23 7.64 -7.11
N GLY A 135 0.17 8.18 -7.73
CA GLY A 135 -1.17 8.26 -7.12
C GLY A 135 -1.39 9.43 -6.16
N ILE A 136 -0.40 10.28 -5.93
CA ILE A 136 -0.52 11.43 -5.01
C ILE A 136 -1.60 12.41 -5.48
N GLN A 137 -1.72 12.62 -6.79
CA GLN A 137 -2.72 13.56 -7.32
C GLN A 137 -4.12 12.97 -7.41
N THR A 138 -4.23 11.67 -7.60
CA THR A 138 -5.50 10.99 -7.86
C THR A 138 -6.07 10.34 -6.59
N LEU A 139 -5.26 9.62 -5.82
CA LEU A 139 -5.73 8.86 -4.67
C LEU A 139 -5.75 9.68 -3.38
N TYR A 140 -4.79 10.58 -3.18
CA TYR A 140 -4.68 11.37 -1.96
C TYR A 140 -5.89 12.28 -1.69
N PRO A 141 -6.44 13.00 -2.69
CA PRO A 141 -7.66 13.77 -2.51
C PRO A 141 -8.87 12.91 -2.18
N LEU A 142 -8.97 11.70 -2.76
CA LEU A 142 -10.05 10.76 -2.48
C LEU A 142 -10.03 10.30 -1.01
N PHE A 143 -8.86 10.01 -0.46
CA PHE A 143 -8.73 9.70 0.97
C PHE A 143 -9.07 10.88 1.87
N GLY A 144 -8.72 12.10 1.46
CA GLY A 144 -9.08 13.32 2.18
C GLY A 144 -10.59 13.52 2.25
N ILE A 145 -11.30 13.31 1.14
CA ILE A 145 -12.76 13.42 1.05
C ILE A 145 -13.46 12.31 1.85
N ALA A 146 -12.93 11.08 1.79
CA ALA A 146 -13.52 9.94 2.50
C ALA A 146 -13.39 10.05 4.03
N ASN A 147 -12.45 10.84 4.53
CA ASN A 147 -12.24 11.07 5.96
C ASN A 147 -13.00 12.28 6.55
N GLN A 148 -13.70 13.04 5.73
CA GLN A 148 -14.53 14.16 6.17
C GLN A 148 -15.99 13.75 6.37
#